data_7ab4831ee829c82a7c57de32b3f0dbb7
#
_entry.id   7ab4831ee829c82a7c57de32b3f0dbb7
#
_cell.length_a   1.000
_cell.length_b   1.000
_cell.length_c   1.000
_cell.angle_alpha   90.00
_cell.angle_beta   90.00
_cell.angle_gamma   90.00
#
_symmetry.space_group_name_H-M   'P 1'
#
loop_
_entity.id
_entity.type
_entity.pdbx_description
1 polymer ?
#
loop_
_entity_poly.entity_id
_entity_poly.type
_entity_poly.pdbx_seq_one_letter_code
_entity_poly.pdbx_strand_id
1 'polypeptide(L)' 'MLIRTVELFLRRHHMAATQFGRLAAQDPRLVLDMRNGRAPRAAMDARLRGFMEGYELGREARDDA' A
#
# COMPACT_ATOMS: atom_id res chain seq x y z
N MET A 1 2.66 -10.77 7.27
CA MET A 1 1.95 -11.02 6.02
C MET A 1 1.65 -9.72 5.32
N LEU A 2 1.99 -9.61 4.04
CA LEU A 2 1.88 -8.34 3.31
C LEU A 2 0.45 -7.80 3.28
N ILE A 3 -0.54 -8.67 2.99
CA ILE A 3 -1.94 -8.19 2.89
C ILE A 3 -2.41 -7.57 4.22
N ARG A 4 -2.02 -8.13 5.33
CA ARG A 4 -2.36 -7.57 6.64
C ARG A 4 -1.73 -6.20 6.83
N THR A 5 -0.47 -6.07 6.45
CA THR A 5 0.25 -4.78 6.53
C THR A 5 -0.43 -3.73 5.66
N VAL A 6 -0.83 -4.11 4.44
CA VAL A 6 -1.54 -3.23 3.52
C VAL A 6 -2.89 -2.81 4.11
N GLU A 7 -3.66 -3.77 4.64
CA GLU A 7 -4.98 -3.45 5.21
C GLU A 7 -4.87 -2.47 6.37
N LEU A 8 -3.87 -2.63 7.23
CA LEU A 8 -3.63 -1.70 8.34
C LEU A 8 -3.27 -0.31 7.82
N PHE A 9 -2.45 -0.24 6.77
CA PHE A 9 -2.09 1.02 6.12
C PHE A 9 -3.32 1.73 5.57
N LEU A 10 -4.17 1.00 4.84
CA LEU A 10 -5.40 1.58 4.28
C LEU A 10 -6.29 2.17 5.37
N ARG A 11 -6.42 1.43 6.47
CA ARG A 11 -7.26 1.87 7.59
C ARG A 11 -6.67 3.11 8.26
N ARG A 12 -5.35 3.10 8.49
CA ARG A 12 -4.66 4.21 9.15
C ARG A 12 -4.80 5.51 8.37
N HIS A 13 -4.70 5.44 7.05
CA HIS A 13 -4.69 6.62 6.21
C HIS A 13 -6.02 6.88 5.50
N HIS A 14 -7.06 6.13 5.85
CA HIS A 14 -8.38 6.25 5.23
C HIS A 14 -8.32 6.20 3.71
N MET A 15 -7.49 5.29 3.20
CA MET A 15 -7.25 5.15 1.77
C MET A 15 -8.06 3.98 1.20
N ALA A 16 -8.69 4.21 0.06
CA ALA A 16 -9.42 3.15 -0.63
C ALA A 16 -8.44 2.14 -1.25
N ALA A 17 -8.85 0.87 -1.27
CA ALA A 17 -8.02 -0.20 -1.84
C ALA A 17 -7.64 0.07 -3.30
N THR A 18 -8.58 0.56 -4.11
CA THR A 18 -8.34 0.88 -5.51
C THR A 18 -7.34 2.02 -5.67
N GLN A 19 -7.42 3.03 -4.81
CA GLN A 19 -6.47 4.13 -4.81
C GLN A 19 -5.06 3.66 -4.47
N PHE A 20 -4.94 2.82 -3.45
CA PHE A 20 -3.65 2.25 -3.06
C PHE A 20 -3.01 1.49 -4.22
N GLY A 21 -3.76 0.58 -4.84
CA GLY A 21 -3.24 -0.20 -5.95
C GLY A 21 -2.78 0.67 -7.12
N ARG A 22 -3.55 1.71 -7.41
CA ARG A 22 -3.22 2.65 -8.50
C ARG A 22 -1.94 3.42 -8.19
N LEU A 23 -1.82 3.97 -6.99
CA LEU A 23 -0.66 4.79 -6.61
C LEU A 23 0.60 3.94 -6.43
N ALA A 24 0.47 2.79 -5.77
CA ALA A 24 1.64 1.98 -5.42
C ALA A 24 2.14 1.11 -6.57
N ALA A 25 1.25 0.66 -7.46
CA ALA A 25 1.61 -0.34 -8.46
C ALA A 25 0.94 -0.12 -9.82
N GLN A 26 0.20 0.98 -10.01
CA GLN A 26 -0.56 1.26 -11.23
C GLN A 26 -1.53 0.12 -11.57
N ASP A 27 -2.07 -0.52 -10.53
CA ASP A 27 -2.97 -1.65 -10.65
C ASP A 27 -4.12 -1.49 -9.64
N PRO A 28 -5.27 -0.93 -10.05
CA PRO A 28 -6.37 -0.67 -9.12
C PRO A 28 -6.99 -1.94 -8.52
N ARG A 29 -6.74 -3.12 -9.11
CA ARG A 29 -7.29 -4.37 -8.61
C ARG A 29 -6.33 -5.12 -7.70
N LEU A 30 -5.14 -4.57 -7.44
CA LEU A 30 -4.09 -5.26 -6.70
C LEU A 30 -4.57 -5.76 -5.34
N VAL A 31 -5.16 -4.89 -4.52
CA VAL A 31 -5.59 -5.25 -3.17
C VAL A 31 -6.73 -6.26 -3.20
N LEU A 32 -7.68 -6.09 -4.12
CA LEU A 32 -8.77 -7.05 -4.29
C LEU A 32 -8.23 -8.43 -4.63
N ASP A 33 -7.25 -8.49 -5.54
CA ASP A 33 -6.64 -9.76 -5.93
C ASP A 33 -5.89 -10.38 -4.74
N MET A 34 -5.20 -9.57 -3.93
CA MET A 34 -4.52 -10.06 -2.73
C MET A 34 -5.50 -10.60 -1.70
N ARG A 35 -6.64 -9.97 -1.54
CA ARG A 35 -7.70 -10.45 -0.65
C ARG A 35 -8.25 -11.80 -1.11
N ASN A 36 -8.19 -12.04 -2.42
CA ASN A 36 -8.63 -13.29 -3.04
C ASN A 36 -7.52 -14.34 -3.15
N GLY A 37 -6.38 -14.11 -2.51
CA GLY A 37 -5.32 -15.09 -2.43
C GLY A 37 -4.09 -14.83 -3.28
N ARG A 38 -4.07 -13.74 -4.08
CA ARG A 38 -2.89 -13.39 -4.87
C ARG A 38 -1.72 -13.06 -3.93
N ALA A 39 -0.57 -13.69 -4.15
CA ALA A 39 0.65 -13.39 -3.41
C ALA A 39 1.62 -12.67 -4.33
N PRO A 40 1.85 -11.34 -4.14
CA PRO A 40 2.80 -10.62 -4.97
C PRO A 40 4.20 -11.21 -4.88
N ARG A 41 4.93 -11.17 -6.00
CA ARG A 41 6.32 -11.61 -6.03
C ARG A 41 7.20 -10.64 -5.25
N ALA A 42 8.43 -11.06 -4.96
CA ALA A 42 9.35 -10.30 -4.10
C ALA A 42 9.55 -8.86 -4.56
N ALA A 43 9.68 -8.62 -5.87
CA ALA A 43 9.87 -7.26 -6.39
C ALA A 43 8.64 -6.38 -6.11
N MET A 44 7.43 -6.92 -6.31
CA MET A 44 6.20 -6.17 -6.04
C MET A 44 6.01 -5.96 -4.55
N ASP A 45 6.29 -6.99 -3.73
CA ASP A 45 6.25 -6.88 -2.27
C ASP A 45 7.12 -5.73 -1.80
N ALA A 46 8.36 -5.66 -2.25
CA ALA A 46 9.30 -4.59 -1.89
C ALA A 46 8.79 -3.23 -2.36
N ARG A 47 8.20 -3.16 -3.55
CA ARG A 47 7.64 -1.92 -4.09
C ARG A 47 6.49 -1.40 -3.22
N LEU A 48 5.59 -2.29 -2.79
CA LEU A 48 4.46 -1.90 -1.95
C LEU A 48 4.92 -1.42 -0.57
N ARG A 49 5.88 -2.13 0.02
CA ARG A 49 6.44 -1.72 1.32
C ARG A 49 7.16 -0.38 1.21
N GLY A 50 7.91 -0.16 0.15
CA GLY A 50 8.58 1.11 -0.12
C GLY A 50 7.59 2.25 -0.29
N PHE A 51 6.48 2.00 -1.00
CA PHE A 51 5.44 3.00 -1.16
C PHE A 51 4.84 3.41 0.18
N MET A 52 4.49 2.43 1.02
CA MET A 52 3.91 2.72 2.32
C MET A 52 4.86 3.51 3.21
N GLU A 53 6.14 3.12 3.24
CA GLU A 53 7.15 3.81 4.02
C GLU A 53 7.34 5.24 3.53
N GLY A 54 7.47 5.43 2.23
CA GLY A 54 7.63 6.76 1.64
C GLY A 54 6.43 7.66 1.88
N TYR A 55 5.23 7.09 1.81
CA TYR A 55 4.00 7.83 2.07
C TYR A 55 3.98 8.35 3.51
N GLU A 56 4.31 7.50 4.48
CA GLU A 56 4.31 7.89 5.89
C GLU A 56 5.39 8.92 6.19
N LEU A 57 6.59 8.76 5.63
CA LEU A 57 7.67 9.73 5.79
C LEU A 57 7.29 11.09 5.20
N GLY A 58 6.61 11.09 4.07
CA GLY A 58 6.14 12.34 3.45
C GLY A 58 5.13 13.05 4.33
N ARG A 59 4.24 12.33 4.99
CA ARG A 59 3.26 12.92 5.90
C ARG A 59 3.93 13.50 7.14
N GLU A 60 4.89 12.79 7.71
CA GLU A 60 5.64 13.28 8.86
C GLU A 60 6.37 14.59 8.53
N ALA A 61 6.97 14.66 7.35
CA ALA A 61 7.65 15.89 6.90
C ALA A 61 6.67 17.05 6.76
N ARG A 62 5.43 16.79 6.32
CA ARG A 62 4.41 17.83 6.21
C ARG A 62 3.93 18.29 7.58
N ASP A 63 3.77 17.34 8.50
CA ASP A 63 3.28 17.64 9.84
C ASP A 63 4.29 18.48 10.63
N ASP A 64 5.58 18.32 10.34
CA ASP A 64 6.66 19.08 10.96
C ASP A 64 6.80 20.50 10.38
N ALA A 65 6.18 20.77 9.26
CA ALA A 65 6.20 22.07 8.66
C ALA A 65 5.11 22.97 9.25
#